data_38c5cdf314d95ead5896b3fdbdf60c7b
#
_entry.id   38c5cdf314d95ead5896b3fdbdf60c7b
#
_cell.length_a   1.000
_cell.length_b   1.000
_cell.length_c   1.000
_cell.angle_alpha   90.00
_cell.angle_beta   90.00
_cell.angle_gamma   90.00
#
_symmetry.space_group_name_H-M   'P 1'
#
loop_
_entity.id
_entity.type
_entity.pdbx_description
1 polymer ?
#
loop_
_entity_poly.entity_id
_entity_poly.type
_entity_poly.pdbx_seq_one_letter_code
_entity_poly.pdbx_strand_id
1 'polypeptide(L)'
;MGAEPTAEREYVAEPDVGRLFSLDSLVRLSDALPSSYWRLDGVARALQDAATEDWEDCGIVTDALWLARRTSFRRVGPWPVIYDRLRLTTFCAGVGAAWAERRTNIYVGDQLVIEAASLWVPVDPRGFPVRIPATFHEIFGEAMKGRRVSGRVPVTLPPDGAARRPWPLRRADLDVIGHVNNAAVWQAVAEVFDAPVESVDVIHHGPVEEGHEVELVTSGDTMWLVVDGEVRVTASIVGDVVHDARR
;
A
#
# COMPACT_ATOMS: atom_id res chain seq x y z
N MET A 1 -27.51 7.73 3.70
CA MET A 1 -27.48 6.56 2.82
C MET A 1 -26.14 5.91 3.13
N GLY A 2 -26.16 4.85 3.95
CA GLY A 2 -24.94 4.22 4.48
C GLY A 2 -24.08 3.70 3.32
N ALA A 3 -22.78 3.92 3.41
CA ALA A 3 -21.83 3.30 2.51
C ALA A 3 -21.99 1.78 2.62
N GLU A 4 -22.17 1.10 1.50
CA GLU A 4 -22.10 -0.36 1.48
C GLU A 4 -20.74 -0.77 2.06
N PRO A 5 -20.70 -1.76 2.97
CA PRO A 5 -19.43 -2.24 3.50
C PRO A 5 -18.58 -2.67 2.30
N THR A 6 -17.35 -2.16 2.24
CA THR A 6 -16.33 -2.58 1.27
C THR A 6 -16.26 -4.10 1.37
N ALA A 7 -16.59 -4.82 0.29
CA ALA A 7 -16.53 -6.27 0.26
C ALA A 7 -15.17 -6.70 0.82
N GLU A 8 -15.20 -7.54 1.85
CA GLU A 8 -14.01 -8.03 2.53
C GLU A 8 -13.06 -8.62 1.48
N ARG A 9 -11.83 -8.09 1.42
CA ARG A 9 -10.88 -8.49 0.40
C ARG A 9 -10.45 -9.93 0.67
N GLU A 10 -10.63 -10.80 -0.31
CA GLU A 10 -10.16 -12.18 -0.20
C GLU A 10 -8.62 -12.20 -0.22
N TYR A 11 -8.01 -12.66 0.88
CA TYR A 11 -6.58 -12.88 0.99
C TYR A 11 -6.27 -14.33 0.57
N VAL A 12 -5.92 -14.52 -0.72
CA VAL A 12 -5.57 -15.85 -1.25
C VAL A 12 -4.23 -16.34 -0.70
N ALA A 13 -4.14 -17.64 -0.44
CA ALA A 13 -2.92 -18.28 0.05
C ALA A 13 -1.77 -18.21 -0.97
N GLU A 14 -0.56 -18.43 -0.51
CA GLU A 14 0.62 -18.59 -1.35
C GLU A 14 0.41 -19.71 -2.38
N PRO A 15 0.93 -19.55 -3.60
CA PRO A 15 0.78 -20.55 -4.64
C PRO A 15 1.70 -21.74 -4.36
N ASP A 16 1.21 -22.96 -4.64
CA ASP A 16 2.00 -24.18 -4.61
C ASP A 16 2.92 -24.33 -5.82
N VAL A 17 2.62 -23.59 -6.90
CA VAL A 17 3.31 -23.62 -8.19
C VAL A 17 3.41 -22.21 -8.77
N GLY A 18 4.41 -22.01 -9.62
CA GLY A 18 4.67 -20.71 -10.24
C GLY A 18 5.54 -19.81 -9.37
N ARG A 19 5.59 -18.53 -9.73
CA ARG A 19 6.52 -17.57 -9.10
C ARG A 19 6.05 -17.15 -7.71
N LEU A 20 6.87 -17.46 -6.73
CA LEU A 20 6.85 -16.96 -5.36
C LEU A 20 8.23 -16.38 -5.06
N PHE A 21 8.31 -15.08 -4.83
CA PHE A 21 9.57 -14.39 -4.48
C PHE A 21 9.65 -14.21 -2.98
N SER A 22 10.86 -14.27 -2.43
CA SER A 22 11.11 -14.09 -0.99
C SER A 22 12.21 -13.08 -0.74
N LEU A 23 11.98 -12.18 0.22
CA LEU A 23 12.90 -11.14 0.65
C LEU A 23 13.04 -11.16 2.17
N ASP A 24 14.27 -11.15 2.65
CA ASP A 24 14.56 -10.94 4.08
C ASP A 24 14.70 -9.45 4.39
N SER A 25 14.13 -9.03 5.51
CA SER A 25 14.16 -7.65 5.98
C SER A 25 14.32 -7.58 7.50
N LEU A 26 14.28 -6.39 8.04
CA LEU A 26 14.44 -6.12 9.47
C LEU A 26 13.63 -4.89 9.86
N VAL A 27 12.93 -4.94 10.99
CA VAL A 27 12.37 -3.71 11.60
C VAL A 27 13.51 -2.84 12.15
N ARG A 28 13.82 -1.77 11.43
CA ARG A 28 14.94 -0.88 11.76
C ARG A 28 14.53 0.12 12.83
N LEU A 29 15.54 0.67 13.53
CA LEU A 29 15.32 1.72 14.52
C LEU A 29 14.55 2.93 13.95
N SER A 30 14.85 3.31 12.70
CA SER A 30 14.16 4.41 12.00
C SER A 30 12.69 4.13 11.67
N ASP A 31 12.28 2.87 11.73
CA ASP A 31 10.95 2.41 11.34
C ASP A 31 10.09 2.02 12.55
N ALA A 32 10.58 2.25 13.76
CA ALA A 32 9.89 1.94 15.00
C ALA A 32 9.29 3.19 15.67
N LEU A 33 8.15 2.99 16.34
CA LEU A 33 7.54 3.96 17.26
C LEU A 33 8.31 3.98 18.59
N PRO A 34 8.11 5.01 19.45
CA PRO A 34 8.61 5.00 20.83
C PRO A 34 8.12 3.78 21.64
N SER A 35 6.98 3.22 21.28
CA SER A 35 6.43 1.96 21.82
C SER A 35 7.16 0.71 21.35
N SER A 36 8.19 0.84 20.50
CA SER A 36 8.92 -0.23 19.82
C SER A 36 8.14 -0.94 18.69
N TYR A 37 6.89 -0.65 18.47
CA TYR A 37 6.12 -1.22 17.37
C TYR A 37 6.59 -0.68 16.01
N TRP A 38 6.53 -1.55 15.00
CA TRP A 38 6.82 -1.17 13.63
C TRP A 38 5.79 -0.17 13.11
N ARG A 39 6.25 0.96 12.54
CA ARG A 39 5.37 2.02 12.01
C ARG A 39 4.69 1.59 10.71
N LEU A 40 3.52 2.15 10.44
CA LEU A 40 2.73 1.86 9.24
C LEU A 40 3.50 2.20 7.95
N ASP A 41 4.26 3.30 7.91
CA ASP A 41 5.09 3.66 6.77
C ASP A 41 6.29 2.71 6.58
N GLY A 42 6.79 2.09 7.67
CA GLY A 42 7.77 1.01 7.61
C GLY A 42 7.23 -0.24 6.95
N VAL A 43 5.97 -0.62 7.28
CA VAL A 43 5.26 -1.72 6.59
C VAL A 43 5.15 -1.41 5.10
N ALA A 44 4.71 -0.20 4.74
CA ALA A 44 4.53 0.20 3.34
C ALA A 44 5.85 0.17 2.55
N ARG A 45 6.98 0.61 3.16
CA ARG A 45 8.30 0.49 2.52
C ARG A 45 8.66 -0.96 2.24
N ALA A 46 8.51 -1.84 3.22
CA ALA A 46 8.83 -3.25 3.04
C ALA A 46 7.97 -3.92 1.95
N LEU A 47 6.69 -3.55 1.83
CA LEU A 47 5.81 -4.01 0.75
C LEU A 47 6.27 -3.49 -0.62
N GLN A 48 6.72 -2.23 -0.69
CA GLN A 48 7.24 -1.63 -1.91
C GLN A 48 8.57 -2.27 -2.32
N ASP A 49 9.49 -2.48 -1.36
CA ASP A 49 10.78 -3.12 -1.61
C ASP A 49 10.59 -4.53 -2.14
N ALA A 50 9.73 -5.35 -1.51
CA ALA A 50 9.44 -6.70 -1.98
C ALA A 50 8.84 -6.72 -3.40
N ALA A 51 8.00 -5.73 -3.74
CA ALA A 51 7.44 -5.62 -5.08
C ALA A 51 8.50 -5.20 -6.11
N THR A 52 9.39 -4.28 -5.74
CA THR A 52 10.44 -3.77 -6.62
C THR A 52 11.51 -4.84 -6.86
N GLU A 53 11.98 -5.52 -5.82
CA GLU A 53 13.00 -6.56 -5.95
C GLU A 53 12.47 -7.78 -6.76
N ASP A 54 11.20 -8.19 -6.55
CA ASP A 54 10.59 -9.23 -7.38
C ASP A 54 10.46 -8.81 -8.84
N TRP A 55 10.19 -7.51 -9.10
CA TRP A 55 10.12 -6.98 -10.45
C TRP A 55 11.48 -6.98 -11.14
N GLU A 56 12.53 -6.55 -10.47
CA GLU A 56 13.91 -6.58 -10.99
C GLU A 56 14.36 -8.03 -11.24
N ASP A 57 14.10 -8.95 -10.30
CA ASP A 57 14.46 -10.36 -10.41
C ASP A 57 13.71 -11.09 -11.55
N CYS A 58 12.48 -10.68 -11.88
CA CYS A 58 11.71 -11.30 -12.95
C CYS A 58 12.26 -11.01 -14.36
N GLY A 59 13.08 -9.99 -14.52
CA GLY A 59 13.79 -9.67 -15.77
C GLY A 59 12.89 -9.16 -16.91
N ILE A 60 11.66 -8.72 -16.65
CA ILE A 60 10.81 -8.11 -17.68
C ILE A 60 11.33 -6.71 -18.02
N VAL A 61 11.70 -6.51 -19.28
CA VAL A 61 12.10 -5.19 -19.77
C VAL A 61 10.89 -4.48 -20.38
N THR A 62 10.59 -3.28 -19.87
CA THR A 62 9.46 -2.46 -20.32
C THR A 62 9.70 -0.99 -19.99
N ASP A 63 9.12 -0.09 -20.79
CA ASP A 63 9.09 1.35 -20.50
C ASP A 63 7.90 1.73 -19.61
N ALA A 64 7.03 0.79 -19.29
CA ALA A 64 5.89 1.04 -18.42
C ALA A 64 6.31 1.18 -16.96
N LEU A 65 5.79 2.22 -16.30
CA LEU A 65 5.90 2.41 -14.87
C LEU A 65 4.70 1.74 -14.16
N TRP A 66 4.94 1.12 -13.01
CA TRP A 66 3.88 0.53 -12.21
C TRP A 66 3.49 1.48 -11.08
N LEU A 67 2.24 1.94 -11.11
CA LEU A 67 1.68 2.80 -10.08
C LEU A 67 0.81 1.99 -9.11
N ALA A 68 1.06 2.16 -7.82
CA ALA A 68 0.18 1.59 -6.79
C ALA A 68 -1.15 2.35 -6.78
N ARG A 69 -2.23 1.62 -6.99
CA ARG A 69 -3.60 2.16 -6.99
C ARG A 69 -4.30 1.95 -5.65
N ARG A 70 -3.97 0.84 -4.98
CA ARG A 70 -4.48 0.49 -3.66
C ARG A 70 -3.47 -0.40 -2.96
N THR A 71 -3.24 -0.17 -1.68
CA THR A 71 -2.50 -1.08 -0.82
C THR A 71 -3.29 -1.29 0.45
N SER A 72 -3.58 -2.54 0.77
CA SER A 72 -4.26 -2.93 1.99
C SER A 72 -3.48 -4.03 2.69
N PHE A 73 -3.56 -4.07 4.02
CA PHE A 73 -3.10 -5.21 4.78
C PHE A 73 -4.02 -5.51 5.96
N ARG A 74 -3.95 -6.73 6.46
CA ARG A 74 -4.56 -7.14 7.73
C ARG A 74 -3.53 -7.82 8.63
N ARG A 75 -3.64 -7.60 9.90
CA ARG A 75 -2.87 -8.29 10.92
C ARG A 75 -3.50 -9.67 11.19
N VAL A 76 -2.67 -10.70 11.20
CA VAL A 76 -3.08 -12.08 11.49
C VAL A 76 -2.29 -12.70 12.65
N GLY A 77 -1.27 -11.99 13.15
CA GLY A 77 -0.44 -12.41 14.27
C GLY A 77 0.01 -11.22 15.14
N PRO A 78 1.02 -11.41 16.01
CA PRO A 78 1.61 -10.33 16.77
C PRO A 78 2.15 -9.23 15.86
N TRP A 79 2.00 -7.96 16.27
CA TRP A 79 2.56 -6.85 15.52
C TRP A 79 4.09 -6.84 15.66
N PRO A 80 4.85 -6.70 14.53
CA PRO A 80 6.30 -6.69 14.58
C PRO A 80 6.85 -5.54 15.43
N VAL A 81 7.97 -5.80 16.12
CA VAL A 81 8.68 -4.83 16.95
C VAL A 81 10.09 -4.59 16.43
N ILE A 82 10.73 -3.55 16.94
CA ILE A 82 12.10 -3.20 16.59
C ILE A 82 13.05 -4.41 16.68
N TYR A 83 13.89 -4.58 15.66
CA TYR A 83 14.86 -5.65 15.47
C TYR A 83 14.25 -7.03 15.16
N ASP A 84 12.95 -7.17 15.01
CA ASP A 84 12.39 -8.40 14.44
C ASP A 84 12.92 -8.61 13.03
N ARG A 85 13.41 -9.84 12.79
CA ARG A 85 13.77 -10.30 11.46
C ARG A 85 12.52 -10.70 10.72
N LEU A 86 12.35 -10.11 9.55
CA LEU A 86 11.17 -10.30 8.71
C LEU A 86 11.55 -11.15 7.50
N ARG A 87 10.68 -12.07 7.14
CA ARG A 87 10.67 -12.71 5.83
C ARG A 87 9.39 -12.30 5.11
N LEU A 88 9.53 -11.69 3.95
CA LEU A 88 8.42 -11.33 3.08
C LEU A 88 8.36 -12.34 1.93
N THR A 89 7.17 -12.87 1.66
CA THR A 89 6.91 -13.65 0.44
C THR A 89 5.91 -12.90 -0.41
N THR A 90 6.18 -12.78 -1.71
CA THR A 90 5.31 -12.02 -2.62
C THR A 90 5.05 -12.75 -3.93
N PHE A 91 3.84 -12.61 -4.47
CA PHE A 91 3.41 -13.23 -5.72
C PHE A 91 2.29 -12.44 -6.38
N CYS A 92 2.09 -12.64 -7.69
CA CYS A 92 0.92 -12.10 -8.37
C CYS A 92 -0.30 -12.98 -8.10
N ALA A 93 -1.32 -12.41 -7.49
CA ALA A 93 -2.55 -13.13 -7.13
C ALA A 93 -3.58 -13.19 -8.25
N GLY A 94 -3.54 -12.22 -9.17
CA GLY A 94 -4.47 -12.17 -10.28
C GLY A 94 -4.33 -10.88 -11.07
N VAL A 95 -4.99 -10.81 -12.22
CA VAL A 95 -4.90 -9.68 -13.14
C VAL A 95 -6.27 -9.25 -13.66
N GLY A 96 -6.34 -8.00 -14.11
CA GLY A 96 -7.36 -7.50 -15.02
C GLY A 96 -6.78 -7.20 -16.40
N ALA A 97 -7.41 -6.28 -17.15
CA ALA A 97 -6.94 -5.91 -18.48
C ALA A 97 -5.67 -5.03 -18.43
N ALA A 98 -5.57 -4.14 -17.45
CA ALA A 98 -4.50 -3.16 -17.27
C ALA A 98 -4.16 -2.97 -15.78
N TRP A 99 -4.23 -4.02 -14.99
CA TRP A 99 -3.83 -4.02 -13.57
C TRP A 99 -3.51 -5.43 -13.09
N ALA A 100 -2.67 -5.50 -12.06
CA ALA A 100 -2.32 -6.73 -11.39
C ALA A 100 -2.45 -6.57 -9.87
N GLU A 101 -2.92 -7.59 -9.19
CA GLU A 101 -2.90 -7.66 -7.74
C GLU A 101 -1.71 -8.49 -7.28
N ARG A 102 -0.88 -7.87 -6.45
CA ARG A 102 0.22 -8.50 -5.75
C ARG A 102 -0.20 -8.80 -4.31
N ARG A 103 0.13 -10.00 -3.86
CA ARG A 103 0.02 -10.40 -2.47
C ARG A 103 1.41 -10.38 -1.85
N THR A 104 1.49 -9.98 -0.60
CA THR A 104 2.71 -10.06 0.19
C THR A 104 2.36 -10.52 1.60
N ASN A 105 2.96 -11.61 2.04
CA ASN A 105 2.88 -12.11 3.40
C ASN A 105 4.14 -11.71 4.16
N ILE A 106 3.99 -11.29 5.41
CA ILE A 106 5.10 -10.91 6.28
C ILE A 106 5.15 -11.85 7.46
N TYR A 107 6.31 -12.44 7.68
CA TYR A 107 6.58 -13.39 8.74
C TYR A 107 7.61 -12.84 9.72
N VAL A 108 7.44 -13.16 11.01
CA VAL A 108 8.47 -13.04 12.04
C VAL A 108 8.84 -14.48 12.46
N GLY A 109 10.06 -14.88 12.17
CA GLY A 109 10.39 -16.32 12.18
C GLY A 109 9.49 -17.11 11.23
N ASP A 110 8.83 -18.15 11.71
CA ASP A 110 7.88 -18.95 10.92
C ASP A 110 6.42 -18.49 11.08
N GLN A 111 6.16 -17.47 11.91
CA GLN A 111 4.81 -17.00 12.17
C GLN A 111 4.40 -15.93 11.16
N LEU A 112 3.31 -16.18 10.42
CA LEU A 112 2.64 -15.17 9.60
C LEU A 112 2.02 -14.11 10.52
N VAL A 113 2.37 -12.84 10.28
CA VAL A 113 1.91 -11.73 11.14
C VAL A 113 1.07 -10.71 10.39
N ILE A 114 1.36 -10.47 9.10
CA ILE A 114 0.61 -9.54 8.23
C ILE A 114 0.41 -10.17 6.86
N GLU A 115 -0.81 -10.04 6.33
CA GLU A 115 -1.14 -10.32 4.93
C GLU A 115 -1.47 -9.02 4.21
N ALA A 116 -0.83 -8.77 3.08
CA ALA A 116 -1.04 -7.55 2.30
C ALA A 116 -1.48 -7.84 0.86
N ALA A 117 -2.16 -6.87 0.27
CA ALA A 117 -2.53 -6.87 -1.14
C ALA A 117 -2.32 -5.48 -1.73
N SER A 118 -1.61 -5.40 -2.84
CA SER A 118 -1.41 -4.16 -3.58
C SER A 118 -1.92 -4.31 -5.01
N LEU A 119 -2.74 -3.35 -5.45
CA LEU A 119 -3.23 -3.25 -6.81
C LEU A 119 -2.35 -2.29 -7.59
N TRP A 120 -1.73 -2.78 -8.63
CA TRP A 120 -0.80 -2.04 -9.47
C TRP A 120 -1.35 -1.85 -10.87
N VAL A 121 -1.11 -0.68 -11.45
CA VAL A 121 -1.53 -0.32 -12.81
C VAL A 121 -0.28 0.07 -13.61
N PRO A 122 0.07 -0.64 -14.68
CA PRO A 122 1.13 -0.22 -15.58
C PRO A 122 0.67 0.98 -16.41
N VAL A 123 1.50 2.00 -16.49
CA VAL A 123 1.25 3.22 -17.27
C VAL A 123 2.38 3.51 -18.24
N ASP A 124 2.06 4.14 -19.37
CA ASP A 124 3.06 4.65 -20.28
C ASP A 124 3.76 5.91 -19.71
N PRO A 125 4.84 6.42 -20.32
CA PRO A 125 5.52 7.63 -19.85
C PRO A 125 4.65 8.90 -19.78
N ARG A 126 3.45 8.87 -20.37
CA ARG A 126 2.46 9.96 -20.30
C ARG A 126 1.44 9.74 -19.19
N GLY A 127 1.55 8.65 -18.41
CA GLY A 127 0.65 8.30 -17.31
C GLY A 127 -0.64 7.57 -17.70
N PHE A 128 -0.79 7.13 -18.97
CA PHE A 128 -1.99 6.39 -19.39
C PHE A 128 -1.83 4.89 -19.14
N PRO A 129 -2.87 4.23 -18.59
CA PRO A 129 -2.85 2.79 -18.37
C PRO A 129 -2.57 2.01 -19.66
N VAL A 130 -1.65 1.05 -19.59
CA VAL A 130 -1.31 0.14 -20.67
C VAL A 130 -1.72 -1.30 -20.35
N ARG A 131 -1.88 -2.12 -21.37
CA ARG A 131 -2.19 -3.54 -21.17
C ARG A 131 -1.00 -4.28 -20.58
N ILE A 132 -1.29 -5.26 -19.74
CA ILE A 132 -0.29 -6.18 -19.21
C ILE A 132 0.31 -6.98 -20.39
N PRO A 133 1.65 -6.99 -20.55
CA PRO A 133 2.30 -7.68 -21.66
C PRO A 133 2.20 -9.22 -21.53
N ALA A 134 2.35 -9.92 -22.65
CA ALA A 134 2.29 -11.39 -22.67
C ALA A 134 3.40 -12.00 -21.80
N THR A 135 4.60 -11.44 -21.79
CA THR A 135 5.73 -11.86 -20.95
C THR A 135 5.41 -11.87 -19.47
N PHE A 136 4.56 -10.96 -19.00
CA PHE A 136 4.07 -10.97 -17.62
C PHE A 136 3.29 -12.26 -17.32
N HIS A 137 2.43 -12.69 -18.26
CA HIS A 137 1.66 -13.91 -18.08
C HIS A 137 2.53 -15.18 -18.16
N GLU A 138 3.63 -15.15 -18.91
CA GLU A 138 4.58 -16.26 -18.98
C GLU A 138 5.28 -16.48 -17.62
N ILE A 139 5.60 -15.40 -16.92
CA ILE A 139 6.33 -15.45 -15.64
C ILE A 139 5.38 -15.65 -14.45
N PHE A 140 4.30 -14.87 -14.39
CA PHE A 140 3.41 -14.84 -13.24
C PHE A 140 2.14 -15.69 -13.40
N GLY A 141 1.86 -16.20 -14.61
CA GLY A 141 0.58 -16.81 -14.96
C GLY A 141 0.25 -18.06 -14.15
N GLU A 142 1.23 -18.88 -13.88
CA GLU A 142 1.05 -20.14 -13.12
C GLU A 142 0.60 -19.88 -11.68
N ALA A 143 1.25 -18.94 -10.98
CA ALA A 143 0.88 -18.53 -9.62
C ALA A 143 -0.54 -17.95 -9.53
N MET A 144 -0.99 -17.26 -10.55
CA MET A 144 -2.32 -16.66 -10.62
C MET A 144 -3.44 -17.69 -10.74
N LYS A 145 -3.18 -18.90 -11.25
CA LYS A 145 -4.21 -19.96 -11.48
C LYS A 145 -5.46 -19.43 -12.23
N GLY A 146 -5.25 -18.49 -13.17
CA GLY A 146 -6.33 -17.88 -13.95
C GLY A 146 -7.22 -16.88 -13.21
N ARG A 147 -6.89 -16.48 -11.98
CA ARG A 147 -7.70 -15.53 -11.20
C ARG A 147 -7.79 -14.17 -11.87
N ARG A 148 -9.00 -13.62 -11.88
CA ARG A 148 -9.30 -12.26 -12.30
C ARG A 148 -9.59 -11.40 -11.09
N VAL A 149 -9.01 -10.19 -11.07
CA VAL A 149 -9.21 -9.22 -10.01
C VAL A 149 -9.86 -7.95 -10.55
N SER A 150 -10.64 -7.29 -9.69
CA SER A 150 -11.25 -6.01 -10.04
C SER A 150 -10.25 -4.87 -9.85
N GLY A 151 -10.14 -3.99 -10.84
CA GLY A 151 -9.39 -2.73 -10.72
C GLY A 151 -10.21 -1.58 -10.13
N ARG A 152 -11.48 -1.86 -9.76
CA ARG A 152 -12.35 -0.82 -9.20
C ARG A 152 -11.91 -0.50 -7.76
N VAL A 153 -11.71 0.77 -7.49
CA VAL A 153 -11.46 1.30 -6.16
C VAL A 153 -12.58 2.25 -5.76
N PRO A 154 -13.08 2.19 -4.52
CA PRO A 154 -14.09 3.14 -4.06
C PRO A 154 -13.49 4.55 -3.95
N VAL A 155 -14.33 5.55 -4.12
CA VAL A 155 -14.00 6.95 -3.83
C VAL A 155 -14.91 7.39 -2.69
N THR A 156 -14.32 7.80 -1.58
CA THR A 156 -15.02 8.39 -0.45
C THR A 156 -14.60 9.84 -0.31
N LEU A 157 -15.56 10.73 -0.05
CA LEU A 157 -15.28 12.13 0.19
C LEU A 157 -15.28 12.41 1.69
N PRO A 158 -14.47 13.38 2.15
CA PRO A 158 -14.55 13.85 3.52
C PRO A 158 -15.97 14.35 3.85
N PRO A 159 -16.53 14.00 5.01
CA PRO A 159 -17.83 14.55 5.43
C PRO A 159 -17.71 16.03 5.77
N ASP A 160 -18.86 16.71 5.75
CA ASP A 160 -18.95 18.09 6.23
C ASP A 160 -18.49 18.17 7.70
N GLY A 161 -17.63 19.17 8.01
CA GLY A 161 -17.08 19.33 9.35
C GLY A 161 -15.91 18.43 9.71
N ALA A 162 -15.38 17.65 8.77
CA ALA A 162 -14.12 16.90 8.97
C ALA A 162 -12.98 17.86 9.37
N ALA A 163 -12.14 17.42 10.30
CA ALA A 163 -10.97 18.22 10.73
C ALA A 163 -9.96 18.34 9.59
N ARG A 164 -9.41 19.55 9.39
CA ARG A 164 -8.47 19.85 8.31
C ARG A 164 -7.23 20.54 8.85
N ARG A 165 -6.06 20.16 8.33
CA ARG A 165 -4.80 20.85 8.59
C ARG A 165 -3.88 20.78 7.38
N PRO A 166 -2.98 21.76 7.18
CA PRO A 166 -1.95 21.67 6.16
C PRO A 166 -1.07 20.43 6.37
N TRP A 167 -0.67 19.80 5.26
CA TRP A 167 0.33 18.73 5.23
C TRP A 167 1.50 19.16 4.34
N PRO A 168 2.53 19.80 4.92
CA PRO A 168 3.66 20.31 4.14
C PRO A 168 4.47 19.15 3.54
N LEU A 169 4.62 19.17 2.24
CA LEU A 169 5.50 18.23 1.54
C LEU A 169 6.97 18.55 1.78
N ARG A 170 7.78 17.54 1.98
CA ARG A 170 9.22 17.66 2.10
C ARG A 170 9.89 17.10 0.86
N ARG A 171 11.05 17.61 0.53
CA ARG A 171 11.84 17.10 -0.58
C ARG A 171 12.16 15.60 -0.46
N ALA A 172 12.27 15.09 0.77
CA ALA A 172 12.49 13.67 1.06
C ALA A 172 11.25 12.79 0.83
N ASP A 173 10.09 13.39 0.60
CA ASP A 173 8.85 12.65 0.33
C ASP A 173 8.70 12.30 -1.15
N LEU A 174 9.51 12.91 -2.03
CA LEU A 174 9.43 12.72 -3.47
C LEU A 174 10.24 11.51 -3.93
N ASP A 175 9.72 10.82 -4.94
CA ASP A 175 10.41 9.76 -5.66
C ASP A 175 11.21 10.28 -6.87
N VAL A 176 11.78 9.36 -7.64
CA VAL A 176 12.63 9.68 -8.81
C VAL A 176 11.89 10.32 -9.97
N ILE A 177 10.57 10.31 -9.98
CA ILE A 177 9.73 10.95 -11.00
C ILE A 177 9.08 12.25 -10.51
N GLY A 178 9.41 12.69 -9.28
CA GLY A 178 8.89 13.93 -8.70
C GLY A 178 7.49 13.83 -8.06
N HIS A 179 6.97 12.63 -7.93
CA HIS A 179 5.73 12.37 -7.19
C HIS A 179 6.03 12.07 -5.71
N VAL A 180 5.07 12.29 -4.85
CA VAL A 180 5.17 11.80 -3.48
C VAL A 180 5.18 10.26 -3.50
N ASN A 181 6.27 9.68 -2.98
CA ASN A 181 6.45 8.25 -2.92
C ASN A 181 5.30 7.57 -2.16
N ASN A 182 4.86 6.41 -2.64
CA ASN A 182 3.76 5.68 -2.01
C ASN A 182 3.99 5.44 -0.50
N ALA A 183 5.21 5.08 -0.09
CA ALA A 183 5.53 4.88 1.32
C ALA A 183 5.58 6.21 2.11
N ALA A 184 5.88 7.36 1.46
CA ALA A 184 5.80 8.66 2.10
C ALA A 184 4.35 9.08 2.38
N VAL A 185 3.39 8.70 1.53
CA VAL A 185 1.95 8.85 1.82
C VAL A 185 1.60 8.16 3.14
N TRP A 186 2.17 7.00 3.43
CA TRP A 186 1.92 6.26 4.68
C TRP A 186 2.50 6.95 5.91
N GLN A 187 3.41 7.93 5.77
CA GLN A 187 3.81 8.78 6.89
C GLN A 187 2.63 9.66 7.34
N ALA A 188 1.81 10.16 6.39
CA ALA A 188 0.59 10.88 6.75
C ALA A 188 -0.41 9.97 7.47
N VAL A 189 -0.51 8.68 7.05
CA VAL A 189 -1.32 7.68 7.75
C VAL A 189 -0.80 7.46 9.17
N ALA A 190 0.52 7.30 9.34
CA ALA A 190 1.17 7.09 10.64
C ALA A 190 1.13 8.32 11.57
N GLU A 191 0.89 9.53 11.03
CA GLU A 191 0.65 10.74 11.84
C GLU A 191 -0.78 10.85 12.39
N VAL A 192 -1.69 10.04 11.86
CA VAL A 192 -3.10 10.02 12.27
C VAL A 192 -3.40 8.79 13.11
N PHE A 193 -2.78 7.67 12.76
CA PHE A 193 -3.08 6.36 13.33
C PHE A 193 -1.81 5.67 13.83
N ASP A 194 -1.85 5.26 15.10
CA ASP A 194 -0.74 4.50 15.70
C ASP A 194 -0.86 3.00 15.42
N ALA A 195 0.30 2.33 15.28
CA ALA A 195 0.38 0.87 15.29
C ALA A 195 0.33 0.36 16.77
N PRO A 196 -0.19 -0.85 17.01
CA PRO A 196 -0.72 -1.82 16.05
C PRO A 196 -2.14 -1.52 15.60
N VAL A 197 -2.48 -1.91 14.36
CA VAL A 197 -3.83 -1.84 13.80
C VAL A 197 -4.30 -3.23 13.36
N GLU A 198 -5.60 -3.45 13.21
CA GLU A 198 -6.13 -4.71 12.68
C GLU A 198 -6.03 -4.77 11.16
N SER A 199 -6.42 -3.69 10.50
CA SER A 199 -6.26 -3.57 9.05
C SER A 199 -6.15 -2.12 8.61
N VAL A 200 -5.54 -1.91 7.45
CA VAL A 200 -5.43 -0.62 6.76
C VAL A 200 -5.76 -0.80 5.29
N ASP A 201 -6.42 0.18 4.72
CA ASP A 201 -6.68 0.28 3.29
C ASP A 201 -6.33 1.68 2.79
N VAL A 202 -5.33 1.80 1.94
CA VAL A 202 -4.90 3.06 1.33
C VAL A 202 -5.15 3.03 -0.17
N ILE A 203 -5.87 4.03 -0.67
CA ILE A 203 -6.25 4.17 -2.07
C ILE A 203 -5.67 5.47 -2.62
N HIS A 204 -4.96 5.37 -3.74
CA HIS A 204 -4.43 6.50 -4.49
C HIS A 204 -5.38 6.83 -5.63
N HIS A 205 -5.96 8.04 -5.62
CA HIS A 205 -6.89 8.51 -6.64
C HIS A 205 -6.19 9.33 -7.73
N GLY A 206 -5.07 9.95 -7.39
CA GLY A 206 -4.24 10.73 -8.30
C GLY A 206 -2.87 11.04 -7.69
N PRO A 207 -1.93 11.56 -8.47
CA PRO A 207 -0.61 11.93 -7.97
C PRO A 207 -0.70 13.10 -6.99
N VAL A 208 0.23 13.12 -6.04
CA VAL A 208 0.61 14.29 -5.26
C VAL A 208 2.03 14.64 -5.69
N GLU A 209 2.25 15.89 -6.11
CA GLU A 209 3.48 16.31 -6.78
C GLU A 209 4.16 17.45 -6.02
N GLU A 210 5.41 17.71 -6.36
CA GLU A 210 6.16 18.85 -5.80
C GLU A 210 5.40 20.16 -6.05
N GLY A 211 5.32 20.99 -5.01
CA GLY A 211 4.64 22.29 -5.10
C GLY A 211 3.14 22.26 -4.84
N HIS A 212 2.52 21.08 -4.71
CA HIS A 212 1.12 21.02 -4.29
C HIS A 212 0.93 21.49 -2.85
N GLU A 213 -0.11 22.26 -2.61
CA GLU A 213 -0.61 22.53 -1.26
C GLU A 213 -1.54 21.40 -0.84
N VAL A 214 -1.09 20.60 0.13
CA VAL A 214 -1.80 19.40 0.57
C VAL A 214 -2.50 19.67 1.89
N GLU A 215 -3.77 19.33 1.97
CA GLU A 215 -4.52 19.26 3.22
C GLU A 215 -4.64 17.81 3.69
N LEU A 216 -4.32 17.58 4.95
CA LEU A 216 -4.67 16.35 5.67
C LEU A 216 -6.03 16.56 6.33
N VAL A 217 -7.00 15.75 5.93
CA VAL A 217 -8.38 15.78 6.41
C VAL A 217 -8.65 14.49 7.17
N THR A 218 -9.33 14.57 8.32
CA THR A 218 -9.59 13.40 9.17
C THR A 218 -11.02 13.37 9.69
N SER A 219 -11.61 12.19 9.74
CA SER A 219 -12.91 11.93 10.37
C SER A 219 -13.01 10.46 10.80
N GLY A 220 -13.11 10.22 12.11
CA GLY A 220 -13.16 8.87 12.69
C GLY A 220 -11.92 8.05 12.30
N ASP A 221 -12.15 6.90 11.70
CA ASP A 221 -11.15 5.93 11.27
C ASP A 221 -10.63 6.16 9.83
N THR A 222 -10.92 7.32 9.25
CA THR A 222 -10.57 7.64 7.86
C THR A 222 -9.83 8.97 7.77
N MET A 223 -8.82 9.01 6.90
CA MET A 223 -8.13 10.23 6.51
C MET A 223 -8.08 10.39 5.00
N TRP A 224 -7.91 11.63 4.55
CA TRP A 224 -7.73 11.99 3.15
C TRP A 224 -6.56 12.95 3.00
N LEU A 225 -5.82 12.82 1.90
CA LEU A 225 -4.98 13.89 1.38
C LEU A 225 -5.73 14.57 0.23
N VAL A 226 -5.90 15.87 0.37
CA VAL A 226 -6.68 16.68 -0.57
C VAL A 226 -5.75 17.74 -1.18
N VAL A 227 -5.80 17.89 -2.50
CA VAL A 227 -5.07 18.91 -3.27
C VAL A 227 -6.06 19.64 -4.14
N ASP A 228 -6.11 20.97 -4.07
CA ASP A 228 -7.03 21.82 -4.85
C ASP A 228 -8.51 21.39 -4.73
N GLY A 229 -8.91 20.92 -3.56
CA GLY A 229 -10.26 20.42 -3.31
C GLY A 229 -10.54 19.00 -3.81
N GLU A 230 -9.59 18.35 -4.48
CA GLU A 230 -9.71 16.99 -4.98
C GLU A 230 -9.04 15.97 -4.04
N VAL A 231 -9.72 14.87 -3.75
CA VAL A 231 -9.15 13.76 -2.97
C VAL A 231 -8.09 13.04 -3.81
N ARG A 232 -6.84 13.06 -3.36
CA ARG A 232 -5.72 12.34 -3.99
C ARG A 232 -5.46 11.00 -3.32
N VAL A 233 -5.66 10.93 -2.00
CA VAL A 233 -5.49 9.70 -1.23
C VAL A 233 -6.62 9.56 -0.23
N THR A 234 -7.09 8.34 -0.04
CA THR A 234 -7.95 7.96 1.08
C THR A 234 -7.28 6.83 1.84
N ALA A 235 -7.22 6.93 3.16
CA ALA A 235 -6.80 5.83 4.02
C ALA A 235 -7.85 5.58 5.09
N SER A 236 -8.20 4.31 5.30
CA SER A 236 -9.07 3.86 6.38
C SER A 236 -8.42 2.75 7.18
N ILE A 237 -8.69 2.70 8.47
CA ILE A 237 -8.20 1.65 9.35
C ILE A 237 -9.34 0.95 10.08
N VAL A 238 -9.06 -0.28 10.54
CA VAL A 238 -9.82 -0.97 11.57
C VAL A 238 -8.86 -1.29 12.72
N GLY A 239 -9.25 -0.97 13.95
CA GLY A 239 -8.45 -1.15 15.15
C GLY A 239 -8.68 -0.01 16.14
N ASP A 240 -7.97 -0.05 17.27
CA ASP A 240 -8.06 1.02 18.26
C ASP A 240 -7.45 2.32 17.70
N VAL A 241 -8.31 3.27 17.41
CA VAL A 241 -7.89 4.62 17.03
C VAL A 241 -7.37 5.31 18.29
N VAL A 242 -6.05 5.37 18.45
CA VAL A 242 -5.47 6.23 19.47
C VAL A 242 -5.61 7.67 18.99
N HIS A 243 -6.68 8.32 19.37
CA HIS A 243 -6.78 9.76 19.20
C HIS A 243 -5.69 10.41 20.03
N ASP A 244 -4.59 10.82 19.40
CA ASP A 244 -3.60 11.66 20.06
C ASP A 244 -4.27 13.00 20.43
N ALA A 245 -4.66 13.10 21.70
CA ALA A 245 -5.05 14.35 22.33
C ALA A 245 -3.82 15.21 22.67
N ARG A 246 -2.75 15.15 21.90
CA ARG A 246 -1.61 16.06 22.00
C ARG A 246 -1.88 17.29 21.18
N ARG A 247 -2.30 18.29 21.88
CA ARG A 247 -2.31 19.69 21.45
C ARG A 247 -0.88 20.23 21.39
#